data_8c36b03c50e198789644bf37289c54fa
#
_entry.id   8c36b03c50e198789644bf37289c54fa
#
_cell.length_a   1.000
_cell.length_b   1.000
_cell.length_c   1.000
_cell.angle_alpha   90.00
_cell.angle_beta   90.00
_cell.angle_gamma   90.00
#
_symmetry.space_group_name_H-M   'P 1'
#
loop_
_entity.id
_entity.type
_entity.pdbx_description
1 polymer ?
#
loop_
_entity_poly.entity_id
_entity_poly.type
_entity_poly.pdbx_seq_one_letter_code
_entity_poly.pdbx_strand_id
1 'polypeptide(L)'
;MSEFKLLKTLGVGQGITMQIKIDEAEPEDSINRYAMDTISIGEEALYIPPHWHKDHAEHLSVLEGRLEITLNGEKIILKAGDPEVLIPRRVVHGVRGFKGERLCFRERPDPAGMYKALFFNDVFSKGKFGNIWHLLRAFYDAETYLALPLYFRFFDEVFITVFGGIAHLFAPPKPDRL
;
A
#
# COMPACT_ATOMS: atom_id res chain seq x y z
N MET A 1 -4.42 -10.94 22.64
CA MET A 1 -4.43 -9.68 21.88
C MET A 1 -3.08 -9.60 21.19
N SER A 2 -3.03 -9.46 19.87
CA SER A 2 -1.77 -9.26 19.14
C SER A 2 -1.10 -7.97 19.60
N GLU A 3 0.15 -8.06 20.03
CA GLU A 3 0.93 -6.91 20.48
C GLU A 3 1.92 -6.49 19.38
N PHE A 4 1.45 -5.58 18.51
CA PHE A 4 2.29 -5.08 17.44
C PHE A 4 3.38 -4.16 17.95
N LYS A 5 4.64 -4.52 17.68
CA LYS A 5 5.81 -3.69 17.87
C LYS A 5 6.01 -2.78 16.66
N LEU A 6 6.19 -1.49 16.90
CA LEU A 6 6.52 -0.53 15.85
C LEU A 6 7.95 -0.75 15.34
N LEU A 7 8.11 -0.98 14.05
CA LEU A 7 9.41 -1.07 13.40
C LEU A 7 9.85 0.27 12.82
N LYS A 8 8.95 0.97 12.14
CA LYS A 8 9.27 2.24 11.47
C LYS A 8 8.04 3.10 11.27
N THR A 9 8.23 4.42 11.31
CA THR A 9 7.23 5.41 10.87
C THR A 9 7.75 6.13 9.64
N LEU A 10 6.92 6.21 8.61
CA LEU A 10 7.20 6.86 7.34
C LEU A 10 6.29 8.08 7.18
N GLY A 11 6.84 9.20 6.74
CA GLY A 11 6.06 10.36 6.34
C GLY A 11 5.58 10.18 4.90
N VAL A 12 4.26 10.13 4.71
CA VAL A 12 3.64 10.05 3.38
C VAL A 12 3.35 11.43 2.80
N GLY A 13 3.17 12.43 3.67
CA GLY A 13 2.95 13.84 3.37
C GLY A 13 1.58 14.35 3.79
N GLN A 14 1.42 15.66 3.89
CA GLN A 14 0.14 16.34 4.14
C GLN A 14 -0.64 15.79 5.35
N GLY A 15 0.04 15.61 6.49
CA GLY A 15 -0.60 15.05 7.69
C GLY A 15 -0.89 13.55 7.61
N ILE A 16 -0.25 12.83 6.67
CA ILE A 16 -0.37 11.39 6.51
C ILE A 16 0.95 10.71 6.90
N THR A 17 0.86 9.69 7.75
CA THR A 17 1.98 8.85 8.15
C THR A 17 1.62 7.38 7.98
N MET A 18 2.63 6.54 7.82
CA MET A 18 2.48 5.09 7.80
C MET A 18 3.37 4.47 8.87
N GLN A 19 2.80 3.58 9.66
CA GLN A 19 3.51 2.81 10.69
C GLN A 19 3.67 1.37 10.22
N ILE A 20 4.91 0.93 10.04
CA ILE A 20 5.25 -0.46 9.77
C ILE A 20 5.40 -1.17 11.12
N LYS A 21 4.67 -2.25 11.31
CA LYS A 21 4.56 -2.99 12.57
C LYS A 21 4.79 -4.47 12.36
N ILE A 22 5.26 -5.15 13.42
CA ILE A 22 5.42 -6.60 13.48
C ILE A 22 4.79 -7.14 14.77
N ASP A 23 4.12 -8.28 14.67
CA ASP A 23 3.81 -9.14 15.82
C ASP A 23 4.82 -10.31 15.82
N GLU A 24 5.80 -10.25 16.73
CA GLU A 24 6.87 -11.24 16.81
C GLU A 24 6.37 -12.59 17.36
N ALA A 25 5.19 -12.63 17.98
CA ALA A 25 4.57 -13.87 18.46
C ALA A 25 3.90 -14.68 17.34
N GLU A 26 3.58 -14.03 16.23
CA GLU A 26 2.98 -14.69 15.07
C GLU A 26 4.04 -15.46 14.25
N PRO A 27 3.71 -16.64 13.69
CA PRO A 27 4.57 -17.37 12.77
C PRO A 27 5.01 -16.53 11.57
N GLU A 28 6.13 -16.90 10.93
CA GLU A 28 6.68 -16.14 9.79
C GLU A 28 5.73 -16.07 8.58
N ASP A 29 4.91 -17.08 8.40
CA ASP A 29 3.93 -17.23 7.32
C ASP A 29 2.53 -16.71 7.69
N SER A 30 2.35 -16.21 8.93
CA SER A 30 1.06 -15.66 9.36
C SER A 30 0.81 -14.28 8.73
N ILE A 31 -0.37 -14.11 8.13
CA ILE A 31 -0.83 -12.81 7.63
C ILE A 31 -0.95 -11.75 8.73
N ASN A 32 -0.96 -12.16 10.00
CA ASN A 32 -1.00 -11.25 11.14
C ASN A 32 0.37 -10.77 11.58
N ARG A 33 1.47 -11.31 11.04
CA ARG A 33 2.82 -10.97 11.47
C ARG A 33 3.23 -9.54 11.13
N TYR A 34 2.89 -9.06 9.93
CA TYR A 34 3.23 -7.70 9.48
C TYR A 34 1.96 -6.88 9.23
N ALA A 35 1.97 -5.65 9.71
CA ALA A 35 0.88 -4.71 9.48
C ALA A 35 1.44 -3.32 9.09
N MET A 36 0.78 -2.66 8.16
CA MET A 36 1.04 -1.28 7.77
C MET A 36 -0.18 -0.44 8.11
N ASP A 37 -0.06 0.40 9.14
CA ASP A 37 -1.14 1.29 9.56
C ASP A 37 -0.92 2.67 8.92
N THR A 38 -1.80 3.06 8.02
CA THR A 38 -1.83 4.40 7.44
C THR A 38 -2.73 5.29 8.29
N ILE A 39 -2.18 6.41 8.75
CA ILE A 39 -2.83 7.37 9.63
C ILE A 39 -2.90 8.71 8.94
N SER A 40 -4.10 9.27 8.80
CA SER A 40 -4.35 10.63 8.31
C SER A 40 -4.98 11.46 9.42
N ILE A 41 -4.47 12.68 9.66
CA ILE A 41 -5.08 13.62 10.61
C ILE A 41 -6.21 14.45 9.96
N GLY A 42 -6.48 14.26 8.68
CA GLY A 42 -7.59 14.88 7.97
C GLY A 42 -7.28 16.25 7.36
N GLU A 43 -6.04 16.73 7.38
CA GLU A 43 -5.68 18.01 6.73
C GLU A 43 -6.06 18.00 5.24
N GLU A 44 -5.71 16.91 4.55
CA GLU A 44 -6.16 16.63 3.20
C GLU A 44 -6.78 15.24 3.11
N ALA A 45 -7.62 15.02 2.11
CA ALA A 45 -8.17 13.70 1.86
C ALA A 45 -7.06 12.75 1.41
N LEU A 46 -6.84 11.66 2.15
CA LEU A 46 -5.99 10.58 1.67
C LEU A 46 -6.52 10.11 0.29
N TYR A 47 -5.61 9.87 -0.64
CA TYR A 47 -5.94 9.29 -1.93
C TYR A 47 -4.84 8.35 -2.41
N ILE A 48 -5.20 7.08 -2.58
CA ILE A 48 -4.38 6.08 -3.25
C ILE A 48 -5.07 5.76 -4.56
N PRO A 49 -4.44 6.08 -5.72
CA PRO A 49 -5.05 5.89 -7.02
C PRO A 49 -5.34 4.43 -7.33
N PRO A 50 -6.24 4.14 -8.28
CA PRO A 50 -6.52 2.78 -8.71
C PRO A 50 -5.25 2.05 -9.15
N HIS A 51 -5.03 0.87 -8.56
CA HIS A 51 -3.89 -0.01 -8.83
C HIS A 51 -4.29 -1.46 -8.55
N TRP A 52 -3.41 -2.39 -8.87
CA TRP A 52 -3.60 -3.80 -8.59
C TRP A 52 -2.26 -4.50 -8.35
N HIS A 53 -2.29 -5.64 -7.67
CA HIS A 53 -1.13 -6.46 -7.35
C HIS A 53 -1.22 -7.78 -8.10
N LYS A 54 -0.10 -8.21 -8.68
CA LYS A 54 -0.05 -9.44 -9.49
C LYS A 54 -0.09 -10.68 -8.61
N ASP A 55 0.75 -10.73 -7.60
CA ASP A 55 1.07 -11.97 -6.89
C ASP A 55 0.65 -12.00 -5.42
N HIS A 56 0.07 -10.90 -4.92
CA HIS A 56 -0.46 -10.89 -3.55
C HIS A 56 -1.87 -10.30 -3.47
N ALA A 57 -2.59 -10.74 -2.46
CA ALA A 57 -3.85 -10.15 -2.00
C ALA A 57 -3.56 -9.21 -0.81
N GLU A 58 -4.54 -8.42 -0.42
CA GLU A 58 -4.47 -7.52 0.72
C GLU A 58 -5.67 -7.70 1.63
N HIS A 59 -5.41 -7.72 2.93
CA HIS A 59 -6.42 -7.61 3.97
C HIS A 59 -6.45 -6.18 4.47
N LEU A 60 -7.60 -5.51 4.37
CA LEU A 60 -7.78 -4.12 4.76
C LEU A 60 -8.83 -3.98 5.85
N SER A 61 -8.45 -3.33 6.96
CA SER A 61 -9.32 -3.04 8.11
C SER A 61 -9.27 -1.56 8.45
N VAL A 62 -10.41 -0.95 8.77
CA VAL A 62 -10.47 0.42 9.29
C VAL A 62 -10.44 0.39 10.81
N LEU A 63 -9.45 1.06 11.41
CA LEU A 63 -9.23 1.11 12.87
C LEU A 63 -9.82 2.38 13.49
N GLU A 64 -9.84 3.51 12.75
CA GLU A 64 -10.42 4.79 13.16
C GLU A 64 -11.01 5.50 11.94
N GLY A 65 -12.18 6.11 12.08
CA GLY A 65 -12.83 6.88 11.02
C GLY A 65 -13.51 6.01 9.97
N ARG A 66 -13.46 6.47 8.73
CA ARG A 66 -14.06 5.77 7.58
C ARG A 66 -13.22 5.93 6.32
N LEU A 67 -13.30 4.93 5.44
CA LEU A 67 -12.54 4.83 4.21
C LEU A 67 -13.46 4.43 3.05
N GLU A 68 -13.44 5.15 1.94
CA GLU A 68 -14.01 4.69 0.68
C GLU A 68 -13.00 3.79 -0.02
N ILE A 69 -13.40 2.56 -0.35
CA ILE A 69 -12.65 1.63 -1.18
C ILE A 69 -13.38 1.49 -2.50
N THR A 70 -12.64 1.60 -3.59
CA THR A 70 -13.14 1.25 -4.92
C THR A 70 -12.58 -0.11 -5.32
N LEU A 71 -13.44 -1.09 -5.63
CA LEU A 71 -13.06 -2.43 -6.09
C LEU A 71 -13.68 -2.66 -7.47
N ASN A 72 -12.86 -2.82 -8.51
CA ASN A 72 -13.33 -2.98 -9.90
C ASN A 72 -14.37 -1.92 -10.33
N GLY A 73 -14.26 -0.70 -9.81
CA GLY A 73 -15.19 0.40 -10.09
C GLY A 73 -16.37 0.53 -9.13
N GLU A 74 -16.66 -0.47 -8.31
CA GLU A 74 -17.67 -0.40 -7.27
C GLU A 74 -17.11 0.26 -6.00
N LYS A 75 -17.89 1.16 -5.40
CA LYS A 75 -17.49 1.89 -4.20
C LYS A 75 -18.16 1.32 -2.96
N ILE A 76 -17.37 1.07 -1.95
CA ILE A 76 -17.82 0.68 -0.60
C ILE A 76 -17.23 1.64 0.43
N ILE A 77 -17.98 1.95 1.46
CA ILE A 77 -17.49 2.72 2.60
C ILE A 77 -17.36 1.78 3.79
N LEU A 78 -16.13 1.63 4.27
CA LEU A 78 -15.82 0.92 5.51
C LEU A 78 -15.65 1.91 6.65
N LYS A 79 -16.03 1.48 7.85
CA LYS A 79 -15.87 2.23 9.11
C LYS A 79 -15.12 1.39 10.12
N ALA A 80 -14.61 2.05 11.15
CA ALA A 80 -14.05 1.34 12.30
C ALA A 80 -15.10 0.39 12.91
N GLY A 81 -14.69 -0.88 13.07
CA GLY A 81 -15.55 -1.96 13.55
C GLY A 81 -16.27 -2.78 12.49
N ASP A 82 -16.24 -2.36 11.22
CA ASP A 82 -16.73 -3.19 10.12
C ASP A 82 -15.81 -4.40 9.91
N PRO A 83 -16.30 -5.51 9.33
CA PRO A 83 -15.47 -6.64 8.95
C PRO A 83 -14.34 -6.23 8.00
N GLU A 84 -13.20 -6.91 8.12
CA GLU A 84 -12.09 -6.77 7.22
C GLU A 84 -12.49 -7.11 5.77
N VAL A 85 -11.94 -6.36 4.83
CA VAL A 85 -12.13 -6.61 3.39
C VAL A 85 -10.88 -7.27 2.83
N LEU A 86 -11.08 -8.42 2.19
CA LEU A 86 -10.06 -9.06 1.36
C LEU A 86 -10.11 -8.45 -0.05
N ILE A 87 -8.99 -7.92 -0.50
CA ILE A 87 -8.76 -7.46 -1.87
C ILE A 87 -7.96 -8.56 -2.59
N PRO A 88 -8.59 -9.34 -3.49
CA PRO A 88 -7.91 -10.44 -4.16
C PRO A 88 -6.81 -9.96 -5.11
N ARG A 89 -5.88 -10.85 -5.43
CA ARG A 89 -4.87 -10.63 -6.47
C ARG A 89 -5.53 -10.17 -7.77
N ARG A 90 -4.89 -9.24 -8.48
CA ARG A 90 -5.31 -8.73 -9.78
C ARG A 90 -6.67 -7.99 -9.77
N VAL A 91 -7.22 -7.67 -8.62
CA VAL A 91 -8.39 -6.81 -8.50
C VAL A 91 -7.92 -5.36 -8.49
N VAL A 92 -8.45 -4.55 -9.42
CA VAL A 92 -8.19 -3.11 -9.45
C VAL A 92 -8.89 -2.48 -8.26
N HIS A 93 -8.14 -1.79 -7.42
CA HIS A 93 -8.64 -1.12 -6.24
C HIS A 93 -7.94 0.21 -6.00
N GLY A 94 -8.60 1.07 -5.25
CA GLY A 94 -8.08 2.33 -4.77
C GLY A 94 -8.80 2.74 -3.51
N VAL A 95 -8.20 3.62 -2.72
CA VAL A 95 -8.80 4.07 -1.46
C VAL A 95 -8.82 5.58 -1.36
N ARG A 96 -9.84 6.10 -0.67
CA ARG A 96 -10.01 7.52 -0.43
C ARG A 96 -10.50 7.78 0.99
N GLY A 97 -9.76 8.61 1.73
CA GLY A 97 -10.23 9.22 2.97
C GLY A 97 -11.07 10.47 2.70
N PHE A 98 -11.54 11.08 3.76
CA PHE A 98 -12.38 12.29 3.69
C PHE A 98 -11.64 13.47 4.34
N LYS A 99 -11.63 14.61 3.65
CA LYS A 99 -11.04 15.85 4.19
C LYS A 99 -11.78 16.27 5.46
N GLY A 100 -11.03 16.67 6.47
CA GLY A 100 -11.56 17.06 7.79
C GLY A 100 -11.81 15.87 8.72
N GLU A 101 -11.61 14.62 8.27
CA GLU A 101 -11.84 13.42 9.08
C GLU A 101 -10.53 12.68 9.39
N ARG A 102 -10.34 12.31 10.65
CA ARG A 102 -9.25 11.41 11.04
C ARG A 102 -9.52 10.02 10.51
N LEU A 103 -8.46 9.35 10.10
CA LEU A 103 -8.54 8.01 9.56
C LEU A 103 -7.31 7.21 10.01
N CYS A 104 -7.55 5.97 10.44
CA CYS A 104 -6.50 4.96 10.55
C CYS A 104 -7.02 3.68 9.91
N PHE A 105 -6.29 3.15 8.93
CA PHE A 105 -6.58 1.85 8.36
C PHE A 105 -5.32 1.00 8.29
N ARG A 106 -5.51 -0.31 8.37
CA ARG A 106 -4.48 -1.33 8.36
C ARG A 106 -4.52 -2.16 7.11
N GLU A 107 -3.36 -2.35 6.51
CA GLU A 107 -3.14 -3.28 5.41
C GLU A 107 -2.22 -4.41 5.87
N ARG A 108 -2.55 -5.65 5.46
CA ARG A 108 -1.74 -6.85 5.67
C ARG A 108 -1.63 -7.61 4.35
N PRO A 109 -0.42 -8.01 3.92
CA PRO A 109 -0.26 -8.73 2.66
C PRO A 109 -0.53 -10.23 2.83
N ASP A 110 -1.06 -10.86 1.78
CA ASP A 110 -1.24 -12.30 1.65
C ASP A 110 -0.68 -12.81 0.30
N PRO A 111 0.40 -13.61 0.30
CA PRO A 111 1.07 -14.23 1.46
C PRO A 111 1.74 -13.23 2.38
N ALA A 112 1.91 -13.62 3.65
CA ALA A 112 2.64 -12.83 4.63
C ALA A 112 4.10 -12.58 4.20
N GLY A 113 4.66 -11.45 4.64
CA GLY A 113 6.07 -11.16 4.39
C GLY A 113 6.44 -9.69 4.53
N MET A 114 7.72 -9.44 4.67
CA MET A 114 8.27 -8.08 4.82
C MET A 114 8.28 -7.29 3.48
N TYR A 115 8.02 -7.94 2.35
CA TYR A 115 8.17 -7.34 1.02
C TYR A 115 7.33 -6.06 0.83
N LYS A 116 6.11 -6.03 1.38
CA LYS A 116 5.26 -4.84 1.32
C LYS A 116 5.77 -3.71 2.21
N ALA A 117 6.28 -4.05 3.39
CA ALA A 117 6.94 -3.09 4.27
C ALA A 117 8.19 -2.48 3.62
N LEU A 118 8.99 -3.30 2.93
CA LEU A 118 10.17 -2.85 2.17
C LEU A 118 9.76 -1.95 0.98
N PHE A 119 8.68 -2.27 0.29
CA PHE A 119 8.14 -1.42 -0.77
C PHE A 119 7.76 -0.03 -0.24
N PHE A 120 7.00 0.05 0.84
CA PHE A 120 6.63 1.34 1.42
C PHE A 120 7.84 2.10 1.97
N ASN A 121 8.78 1.39 2.58
CA ASN A 121 10.04 2.00 2.99
C ASN A 121 10.81 2.60 1.81
N ASP A 122 10.87 1.89 0.70
CA ASP A 122 11.53 2.35 -0.52
C ASP A 122 10.87 3.62 -1.08
N VAL A 123 9.54 3.60 -1.20
CA VAL A 123 8.78 4.71 -1.79
C VAL A 123 8.80 5.96 -0.89
N PHE A 124 8.70 5.80 0.44
CA PHE A 124 8.45 6.92 1.36
C PHE A 124 9.65 7.29 2.26
N SER A 125 10.73 6.52 2.30
CA SER A 125 11.86 6.77 3.23
C SER A 125 12.53 8.14 3.05
N LYS A 126 12.38 8.76 1.89
CA LYS A 126 12.93 10.10 1.58
C LYS A 126 11.91 11.23 1.73
N GLY A 127 10.75 10.98 2.36
CA GLY A 127 9.74 11.99 2.72
C GLY A 127 8.91 12.55 1.56
N LYS A 128 9.20 12.20 0.34
CA LYS A 128 8.41 12.48 -0.88
C LYS A 128 8.64 11.36 -1.86
N PHE A 129 7.69 11.15 -2.75
CA PHE A 129 7.91 10.29 -3.91
C PHE A 129 9.23 10.71 -4.56
N GLY A 130 10.16 9.78 -4.70
CA GLY A 130 11.39 10.00 -5.43
C GLY A 130 11.11 10.50 -6.85
N ASN A 131 12.14 10.63 -7.67
CA ASN A 131 11.91 10.92 -9.07
C ASN A 131 11.10 9.79 -9.73
N ILE A 132 10.54 10.05 -10.89
CA ILE A 132 9.68 9.11 -11.61
C ILE A 132 10.36 7.74 -11.85
N TRP A 133 11.67 7.72 -12.09
CA TRP A 133 12.42 6.48 -12.30
C TRP A 133 12.48 5.63 -11.03
N HIS A 134 12.66 6.25 -9.87
CA HIS A 134 12.60 5.56 -8.60
C HIS A 134 11.23 4.92 -8.38
N LEU A 135 10.17 5.68 -8.63
CA LEU A 135 8.80 5.18 -8.44
C LEU A 135 8.49 4.01 -9.40
N LEU A 136 8.84 4.14 -10.69
CA LEU A 136 8.64 3.08 -11.68
C LEU A 136 9.41 1.81 -11.31
N ARG A 137 10.67 1.93 -10.84
CA ARG A 137 11.44 0.80 -10.37
C ARG A 137 10.81 0.17 -9.12
N ALA A 138 10.37 0.97 -8.15
CA ALA A 138 9.74 0.46 -6.93
C ALA A 138 8.43 -0.30 -7.24
N PHE A 139 7.61 0.21 -8.15
CA PHE A 139 6.40 -0.48 -8.61
C PHE A 139 6.71 -1.78 -9.36
N TYR A 140 7.73 -1.78 -10.22
CA TYR A 140 8.20 -2.98 -10.91
C TYR A 140 8.64 -4.06 -9.90
N ASP A 141 9.50 -3.70 -8.95
CA ASP A 141 10.04 -4.62 -7.94
C ASP A 141 9.00 -5.16 -6.95
N ALA A 142 7.89 -4.44 -6.78
CA ALA A 142 6.78 -4.82 -5.91
C ALA A 142 5.61 -5.46 -6.67
N GLU A 143 5.74 -5.64 -7.99
CA GLU A 143 4.65 -6.19 -8.83
C GLU A 143 3.32 -5.46 -8.63
N THR A 144 3.43 -4.14 -8.46
CA THR A 144 2.32 -3.22 -8.26
C THR A 144 2.10 -2.43 -9.54
N TYR A 145 0.89 -2.42 -10.04
CA TYR A 145 0.54 -1.86 -11.35
C TYR A 145 -0.51 -0.76 -11.19
N LEU A 146 -0.20 0.43 -11.68
CA LEU A 146 -1.18 1.51 -11.77
C LEU A 146 -2.23 1.14 -12.81
N ALA A 147 -3.51 1.28 -12.49
CA ALA A 147 -4.58 1.08 -13.43
C ALA A 147 -4.65 2.28 -14.40
N LEU A 148 -4.17 2.09 -15.61
CA LEU A 148 -4.22 3.11 -16.66
C LEU A 148 -5.66 3.28 -17.19
N PRO A 149 -6.03 4.46 -17.70
CA PRO A 149 -7.37 4.73 -18.22
C PRO A 149 -7.69 4.00 -19.54
N LEU A 150 -6.94 2.95 -19.86
CA LEU A 150 -7.14 2.08 -21.03
C LEU A 150 -8.01 0.86 -20.70
N TYR A 151 -8.36 0.64 -19.43
CA TYR A 151 -9.23 -0.44 -18.92
C TYR A 151 -8.77 -1.88 -19.23
N PHE A 152 -7.51 -2.07 -19.64
CA PHE A 152 -6.91 -3.39 -19.92
C PHE A 152 -5.63 -3.57 -19.11
N ARG A 153 -5.66 -4.48 -18.15
CA ARG A 153 -4.49 -4.80 -17.28
C ARG A 153 -3.22 -5.16 -18.05
N PHE A 154 -3.36 -5.67 -19.25
CA PHE A 154 -2.20 -5.93 -20.13
C PHE A 154 -1.37 -4.65 -20.35
N PHE A 155 -2.01 -3.51 -20.60
CA PHE A 155 -1.28 -2.26 -20.81
C PHE A 155 -0.65 -1.74 -19.51
N ASP A 156 -1.30 -1.94 -18.37
CA ASP A 156 -0.73 -1.60 -17.06
C ASP A 156 0.55 -2.42 -16.81
N GLU A 157 0.47 -3.73 -17.06
CA GLU A 157 1.60 -4.66 -16.90
C GLU A 157 2.75 -4.33 -17.87
N VAL A 158 2.47 -4.10 -19.14
CA VAL A 158 3.47 -3.72 -20.14
C VAL A 158 4.12 -2.39 -19.76
N PHE A 159 3.35 -1.39 -19.34
CA PHE A 159 3.87 -0.09 -18.94
C PHE A 159 4.86 -0.22 -17.79
N ILE A 160 4.46 -0.84 -16.69
CA ILE A 160 5.35 -1.01 -15.52
C ILE A 160 6.52 -1.92 -15.85
N THR A 161 6.33 -3.01 -16.62
CA THR A 161 7.42 -3.93 -16.98
C THR A 161 8.49 -3.25 -17.84
N VAL A 162 8.09 -2.49 -18.86
CA VAL A 162 9.02 -1.83 -19.76
C VAL A 162 9.70 -0.64 -19.06
N PHE A 163 8.92 0.29 -18.53
CA PHE A 163 9.49 1.50 -17.95
C PHE A 163 10.13 1.27 -16.58
N GLY A 164 9.59 0.35 -15.77
CA GLY A 164 10.22 -0.07 -14.52
C GLY A 164 11.53 -0.83 -14.75
N GLY A 165 11.57 -1.71 -15.75
CA GLY A 165 12.79 -2.37 -16.17
C GLY A 165 13.89 -1.38 -16.63
N ILE A 166 13.53 -0.40 -17.44
CA ILE A 166 14.43 0.70 -17.84
C ILE A 166 14.87 1.52 -16.62
N ALA A 167 13.98 1.73 -15.66
CA ALA A 167 14.23 2.52 -14.46
C ALA A 167 15.37 1.96 -13.59
N HIS A 168 15.65 0.65 -13.64
CA HIS A 168 16.81 0.06 -12.97
C HIS A 168 18.16 0.65 -13.42
N LEU A 169 18.24 1.28 -14.59
CA LEU A 169 19.44 1.94 -15.06
C LEU A 169 19.68 3.31 -14.40
N PHE A 170 18.64 3.91 -13.83
CA PHE A 170 18.65 5.31 -13.33
C PHE A 170 18.24 5.45 -11.87
N ALA A 171 17.54 4.48 -11.33
CA ALA A 171 17.04 4.50 -9.95
C ALA A 171 18.02 3.83 -8.97
N PRO A 172 18.01 4.22 -7.69
CA PRO A 172 18.75 3.51 -6.66
C PRO A 172 18.24 2.05 -6.54
N PRO A 173 19.07 1.12 -6.06
CA PRO A 173 18.66 -0.27 -5.86
C PRO A 173 17.54 -0.37 -4.81
N LYS A 174 16.77 -1.46 -4.89
CA LYS A 174 15.76 -1.81 -3.89
C LYS A 174 16.43 -1.99 -2.52
N PRO A 175 15.86 -1.43 -1.43
CA PRO A 175 16.37 -1.69 -0.09
C PRO A 175 16.12 -3.15 0.32
N ASP A 176 17.06 -3.72 1.04
CA ASP A 176 17.01 -5.08 1.59
C ASP A 176 16.54 -5.12 3.06
N ARG A 177 16.41 -3.93 3.69
CA ARG A 177 15.99 -3.75 5.09
C ARG A 177 15.23 -2.44 5.30
N LEU A 178 14.53 -2.36 6.43
CA LEU A 178 13.79 -1.17 6.87
C LEU A 178 14.69 -0.06 7.42
#